data_5021b07706c21f0fd035209c7d871ff0
#
_entry.id   5021b07706c21f0fd035209c7d871ff0
#
_cell.length_a   1.000
_cell.length_b   1.000
_cell.length_c   1.000
_cell.angle_alpha   90.00
_cell.angle_beta   90.00
_cell.angle_gamma   90.00
#
_symmetry.space_group_name_H-M   'P 1'
#
loop_
_entity.id
_entity.type
_entity.pdbx_description
1 polymer ?
#
loop_
_entity_poly.entity_id
_entity_poly.type
_entity_poly.pdbx_seq_one_letter_code
_entity_poly.pdbx_strand_id
1 'polypeptide(L)'
;MYFDITPTTKKLNEKVFINKSLLNDIEINVEKFWGKHSLLAIIYHEFSDKSSSFLRNAFSTHFMDCLNDFSLLSCRVKKSNSPEYGILGLTHPMLGDLESGTIKKDEITNLENAEKMLNVFLPKINSNIKNVYYKLKNQNKEIAYELYTKQIISGDLKDIPFTLESTGTHNILELLPFFMIAAQGYTAVIDEMDTGIHDLLVMYMLQDIFPDIKGQLIITTHNTLVMTSEFIPANSFYVIQEDEDGTREIKCITDIDGRVHPYHNKQLRYIVHKEYGAVPDKLNLSIKELAGILKSK
;
A
#
# COMPACT_ATOMS: atom_id res chain seq x y z
N MET A 1 11.42 -24.06 -5.40
CA MET A 1 9.99 -23.96 -5.03
C MET A 1 9.83 -24.44 -3.60
N TYR A 2 9.25 -23.63 -2.71
CA TYR A 2 9.06 -23.96 -1.29
C TYR A 2 7.79 -24.81 -1.08
N PHE A 3 6.74 -24.47 -1.80
CA PHE A 3 5.46 -25.18 -1.78
C PHE A 3 4.70 -24.96 -3.10
N ASP A 4 3.78 -25.86 -3.37
CA ASP A 4 2.82 -25.74 -4.49
C ASP A 4 1.46 -26.26 -3.98
N ILE A 5 0.53 -25.34 -3.83
CA ILE A 5 -0.77 -25.60 -3.23
C ILE A 5 -1.87 -25.12 -4.19
N THR A 6 -2.65 -26.06 -4.67
CA THR A 6 -3.83 -25.83 -5.49
C THR A 6 -5.05 -26.54 -4.86
N PRO A 7 -6.27 -26.34 -5.36
CA PRO A 7 -7.42 -27.09 -4.87
C PRO A 7 -7.24 -28.62 -4.88
N THR A 8 -6.41 -29.12 -5.80
CA THR A 8 -6.18 -30.55 -6.02
C THR A 8 -4.79 -31.05 -5.62
N THR A 9 -3.86 -30.14 -5.37
CA THR A 9 -2.46 -30.48 -5.11
C THR A 9 -1.95 -29.76 -3.86
N LYS A 10 -1.32 -30.50 -2.96
CA LYS A 10 -0.64 -29.97 -1.77
C LYS A 10 0.76 -30.56 -1.73
N LYS A 11 1.74 -29.77 -2.16
CA LYS A 11 3.16 -30.15 -2.12
C LYS A 11 3.91 -29.18 -1.27
N LEU A 12 4.34 -29.61 -0.10
CA LEU A 12 5.29 -28.90 0.76
C LEU A 12 6.67 -29.52 0.59
N ASN A 13 7.69 -28.69 0.44
CA ASN A 13 9.03 -29.18 0.21
C ASN A 13 9.69 -29.61 1.53
N GLU A 14 9.97 -30.91 1.71
CA GLU A 14 10.58 -31.48 2.92
C GLU A 14 11.97 -30.88 3.25
N LYS A 15 12.69 -30.33 2.27
CA LYS A 15 13.93 -29.61 2.52
C LYS A 15 13.74 -28.24 3.15
N VAL A 16 12.51 -27.72 3.08
CA VAL A 16 12.11 -26.44 3.64
C VAL A 16 11.42 -26.63 4.99
N PHE A 17 10.53 -27.62 5.05
CA PHE A 17 9.78 -28.04 6.23
C PHE A 17 10.50 -29.24 6.85
N ILE A 18 11.52 -28.98 7.67
CA ILE A 18 12.46 -29.98 8.17
C ILE A 18 11.82 -30.93 9.20
N ASN A 19 10.89 -30.42 10.00
CA ASN A 19 10.20 -31.22 11.02
C ASN A 19 8.97 -31.91 10.42
N LYS A 20 9.03 -33.25 10.32
CA LYS A 20 7.97 -34.07 9.69
C LYS A 20 6.62 -34.04 10.44
N SER A 21 6.64 -33.95 11.78
CA SER A 21 5.38 -33.84 12.53
C SER A 21 4.69 -32.52 12.21
N LEU A 22 5.47 -31.44 12.16
CA LEU A 22 5.01 -30.13 11.81
C LEU A 22 4.50 -30.00 10.38
N LEU A 23 5.19 -30.66 9.44
CA LEU A 23 4.75 -30.73 8.04
C LEU A 23 3.34 -31.32 7.95
N ASN A 24 3.07 -32.41 8.65
CA ASN A 24 1.77 -33.07 8.67
C ASN A 24 0.68 -32.17 9.29
N ASP A 25 1.00 -31.46 10.38
CA ASP A 25 0.07 -30.50 11.01
C ASP A 25 -0.27 -29.34 10.08
N ILE A 26 0.71 -28.82 9.34
CA ILE A 26 0.50 -27.77 8.33
C ILE A 26 -0.36 -28.30 7.18
N GLU A 27 -0.14 -29.49 6.67
CA GLU A 27 -0.94 -30.10 5.60
C GLU A 27 -2.41 -30.24 6.02
N ILE A 28 -2.68 -30.70 7.25
CA ILE A 28 -4.03 -30.79 7.82
C ILE A 28 -4.69 -29.40 7.90
N ASN A 29 -3.95 -28.41 8.37
CA ASN A 29 -4.48 -27.06 8.52
C ASN A 29 -4.70 -26.35 7.17
N VAL A 30 -3.85 -26.58 6.17
CA VAL A 30 -4.08 -26.14 4.79
C VAL A 30 -5.38 -26.70 4.25
N GLU A 31 -5.68 -27.96 4.53
CA GLU A 31 -6.93 -28.60 4.12
C GLU A 31 -8.15 -28.00 4.81
N LYS A 32 -8.08 -27.87 6.12
CA LYS A 32 -9.14 -27.33 6.97
C LYS A 32 -9.49 -25.88 6.64
N PHE A 33 -8.49 -25.06 6.31
CA PHE A 33 -8.64 -23.62 6.07
C PHE A 33 -8.55 -23.23 4.59
N TRP A 34 -8.70 -24.21 3.68
CA TRP A 34 -8.66 -23.96 2.24
C TRP A 34 -9.61 -22.82 1.82
N GLY A 35 -9.09 -21.88 1.02
CA GLY A 35 -9.86 -20.72 0.55
C GLY A 35 -10.17 -19.66 1.62
N LYS A 36 -9.77 -19.87 2.88
CA LYS A 36 -9.96 -18.89 3.98
C LYS A 36 -8.67 -18.24 4.42
N HIS A 37 -7.57 -18.97 4.44
CA HIS A 37 -6.27 -18.51 4.90
C HIS A 37 -5.16 -18.91 3.92
N SER A 38 -4.16 -18.05 3.74
CA SER A 38 -2.94 -18.42 3.02
C SER A 38 -2.08 -19.36 3.86
N LEU A 39 -1.18 -20.12 3.22
CA LEU A 39 -0.21 -20.95 3.93
C LEU A 39 0.62 -20.14 4.95
N LEU A 40 1.02 -18.92 4.57
CA LEU A 40 1.80 -18.04 5.46
C LEU A 40 0.99 -17.63 6.69
N ALA A 41 -0.30 -17.35 6.55
CA ALA A 41 -1.18 -17.06 7.68
C ALA A 41 -1.35 -18.26 8.62
N ILE A 42 -1.47 -19.48 8.05
CA ILE A 42 -1.54 -20.72 8.81
C ILE A 42 -0.24 -20.94 9.60
N ILE A 43 0.92 -20.81 8.93
CA ILE A 43 2.24 -20.92 9.57
C ILE A 43 2.37 -19.89 10.69
N TYR A 44 2.04 -18.63 10.44
CA TYR A 44 2.14 -17.56 11.43
C TYR A 44 1.28 -17.87 12.67
N HIS A 45 0.04 -18.29 12.47
CA HIS A 45 -0.88 -18.63 13.57
C HIS A 45 -0.39 -19.82 14.39
N GLU A 46 0.07 -20.89 13.72
CA GLU A 46 0.55 -22.11 14.42
C GLU A 46 1.85 -21.90 15.21
N PHE A 47 2.62 -20.86 14.82
CA PHE A 47 3.96 -20.65 15.38
C PHE A 47 4.14 -19.35 16.16
N SER A 48 3.11 -18.52 16.26
CA SER A 48 3.15 -17.28 17.04
C SER A 48 3.55 -17.50 18.51
N ASP A 49 3.21 -18.66 19.07
CA ASP A 49 3.50 -19.03 20.46
C ASP A 49 4.76 -19.89 20.62
N LYS A 50 5.47 -20.21 19.53
CA LYS A 50 6.65 -21.07 19.58
C LYS A 50 7.95 -20.27 19.75
N SER A 51 8.92 -20.87 20.41
CA SER A 51 10.22 -20.22 20.56
C SER A 51 11.00 -20.12 19.25
N SER A 52 11.83 -19.07 19.10
CA SER A 52 12.69 -18.88 17.94
C SER A 52 13.63 -20.08 17.68
N SER A 53 14.06 -20.79 18.72
CA SER A 53 14.87 -22.00 18.59
C SER A 53 14.08 -23.16 17.98
N PHE A 54 12.80 -23.32 18.34
CA PHE A 54 11.91 -24.31 17.71
C PHE A 54 11.75 -24.04 16.22
N LEU A 55 11.46 -22.78 15.86
CA LEU A 55 11.22 -22.37 14.47
C LEU A 55 12.47 -22.60 13.58
N ARG A 56 13.67 -22.29 14.08
CA ARG A 56 14.94 -22.55 13.36
C ARG A 56 15.21 -24.03 13.11
N ASN A 57 14.68 -24.91 13.95
CA ASN A 57 14.79 -26.36 13.77
C ASN A 57 13.64 -26.94 12.91
N ALA A 58 12.56 -26.19 12.75
CA ALA A 58 11.39 -26.61 12.01
C ALA A 58 11.47 -26.29 10.50
N PHE A 59 12.17 -25.21 10.16
CA PHE A 59 12.27 -24.69 8.81
C PHE A 59 13.72 -24.47 8.37
N SER A 60 13.95 -24.48 7.06
CA SER A 60 15.24 -24.06 6.51
C SER A 60 15.51 -22.57 6.80
N THR A 61 16.78 -22.20 6.99
CA THR A 61 17.18 -20.81 7.28
C THR A 61 16.63 -19.84 6.24
N HIS A 62 16.77 -20.17 4.96
CA HIS A 62 16.31 -19.32 3.88
C HIS A 62 14.79 -19.10 3.88
N PHE A 63 14.00 -20.10 4.26
CA PHE A 63 12.55 -19.94 4.40
C PHE A 63 12.18 -19.08 5.63
N MET A 64 12.94 -19.23 6.71
CA MET A 64 12.78 -18.36 7.89
C MET A 64 13.10 -16.90 7.56
N ASP A 65 14.11 -16.63 6.76
CA ASP A 65 14.44 -15.28 6.30
C ASP A 65 13.27 -14.71 5.48
N CYS A 66 12.72 -15.49 4.54
CA CYS A 66 11.52 -15.08 3.79
C CYS A 66 10.31 -14.81 4.71
N LEU A 67 10.06 -15.65 5.73
CA LEU A 67 8.96 -15.42 6.68
C LEU A 67 9.17 -14.12 7.48
N ASN A 68 10.40 -13.83 7.89
CA ASN A 68 10.74 -12.59 8.57
C ASN A 68 10.51 -11.38 7.65
N ASP A 69 10.95 -11.45 6.39
CA ASP A 69 10.72 -10.38 5.41
C ASP A 69 9.23 -10.13 5.19
N PHE A 70 8.42 -11.18 5.08
CA PHE A 70 6.95 -11.06 5.01
C PHE A 70 6.33 -10.48 6.28
N SER A 71 6.89 -10.75 7.45
CA SER A 71 6.40 -10.19 8.72
C SER A 71 6.64 -8.66 8.82
N LEU A 72 7.60 -8.15 8.06
CA LEU A 72 7.95 -6.73 7.97
C LEU A 72 7.25 -6.01 6.82
N LEU A 73 6.39 -6.73 6.08
CA LEU A 73 5.59 -6.17 5.01
C LEU A 73 4.51 -5.23 5.57
N SER A 74 4.49 -4.01 5.10
CA SER A 74 3.44 -3.04 5.43
C SER A 74 2.54 -2.81 4.23
N CYS A 75 1.22 -2.87 4.44
CA CYS A 75 0.24 -2.78 3.36
C CYS A 75 -0.84 -1.75 3.68
N ARG A 76 -1.20 -0.94 2.68
CA ARG A 76 -2.42 -0.16 2.63
C ARG A 76 -3.25 -0.67 1.45
N VAL A 77 -4.34 -1.37 1.74
CA VAL A 77 -5.16 -2.00 0.72
C VAL A 77 -6.62 -1.59 0.87
N LYS A 78 -7.31 -1.40 -0.25
CA LYS A 78 -8.73 -1.05 -0.25
C LYS A 78 -9.57 -2.22 0.26
N LYS A 79 -10.50 -1.96 1.17
CA LYS A 79 -11.43 -2.98 1.66
C LYS A 79 -12.52 -3.24 0.61
N SER A 80 -12.81 -4.51 0.32
CA SER A 80 -13.73 -4.91 -0.75
C SER A 80 -15.14 -4.34 -0.68
N ASN A 81 -15.64 -3.98 0.50
CA ASN A 81 -17.01 -3.51 0.71
C ASN A 81 -17.11 -2.21 1.52
N SER A 82 -16.04 -1.41 1.53
CA SER A 82 -15.95 -0.15 2.27
C SER A 82 -15.13 0.85 1.48
N PRO A 83 -15.42 2.15 1.58
CA PRO A 83 -14.53 3.18 1.05
C PRO A 83 -13.21 3.28 1.82
N GLU A 84 -13.10 2.60 2.97
CA GLU A 84 -11.93 2.63 3.83
C GLU A 84 -10.81 1.72 3.35
N TYR A 85 -9.57 2.08 3.67
CA TYR A 85 -8.40 1.23 3.50
C TYR A 85 -8.13 0.40 4.76
N GLY A 86 -7.65 -0.82 4.55
CA GLY A 86 -7.07 -1.65 5.60
C GLY A 86 -5.57 -1.36 5.69
N ILE A 87 -5.09 -1.05 6.87
CA ILE A 87 -3.67 -0.83 7.15
C ILE A 87 -3.15 -2.03 7.93
N LEU A 88 -2.07 -2.63 7.43
CA LEU A 88 -1.41 -3.79 8.04
C LEU A 88 0.10 -3.51 8.15
N GLY A 89 0.73 -4.04 9.20
CA GLY A 89 2.18 -4.03 9.34
C GLY A 89 2.79 -2.73 9.88
N LEU A 90 2.01 -1.69 10.16
CA LEU A 90 2.52 -0.50 10.82
C LEU A 90 2.68 -0.78 12.32
N THR A 91 3.92 -0.92 12.77
CA THR A 91 4.24 -1.24 14.17
C THR A 91 4.57 -0.02 15.03
N HIS A 92 4.89 1.12 14.40
CA HIS A 92 5.20 2.34 15.14
C HIS A 92 3.92 3.01 15.66
N PRO A 93 3.78 3.24 16.97
CA PRO A 93 2.54 3.74 17.59
C PRO A 93 1.97 4.99 16.93
N MET A 94 2.84 5.94 16.54
CA MET A 94 2.40 7.21 15.96
C MET A 94 2.11 7.15 14.46
N LEU A 95 2.64 6.16 13.74
CA LEU A 95 2.44 6.09 12.28
C LEU A 95 1.08 5.51 11.89
N GLY A 96 0.38 4.82 12.81
CA GLY A 96 -0.97 4.30 12.57
C GLY A 96 -2.07 5.36 12.68
N ASP A 97 -1.88 6.36 13.55
CA ASP A 97 -2.90 7.35 13.89
C ASP A 97 -2.28 8.76 14.00
N LEU A 98 -1.88 9.34 12.85
CA LEU A 98 -1.28 10.69 12.82
C LEU A 98 -2.30 11.81 13.04
N GLU A 99 -3.59 11.60 12.81
CA GLU A 99 -4.61 12.64 12.88
C GLU A 99 -5.14 12.86 14.30
N SER A 100 -5.48 11.78 14.99
CA SER A 100 -6.03 11.84 16.34
C SER A 100 -5.91 10.49 17.04
N GLY A 101 -5.87 10.52 18.37
CA GLY A 101 -5.77 9.28 19.16
C GLY A 101 -5.53 9.55 20.64
N THR A 102 -5.06 8.51 21.32
CA THR A 102 -4.62 8.59 22.70
C THR A 102 -3.23 7.97 22.85
N ILE A 103 -2.38 8.60 23.65
CA ILE A 103 -1.04 8.10 23.98
C ILE A 103 -0.83 8.12 25.50
N LYS A 104 0.09 7.32 25.97
CA LYS A 104 0.54 7.39 27.37
C LYS A 104 1.40 8.64 27.60
N LYS A 105 1.42 9.13 28.83
CA LYS A 105 2.17 10.35 29.17
C LYS A 105 3.68 10.24 28.96
N ASP A 106 4.23 9.04 29.06
CA ASP A 106 5.64 8.74 28.80
C ASP A 106 5.98 8.65 27.31
N GLU A 107 4.98 8.62 26.42
CA GLU A 107 5.15 8.57 24.97
C GLU A 107 5.01 9.96 24.29
N ILE A 108 4.88 11.05 25.04
CA ILE A 108 4.65 12.39 24.51
C ILE A 108 5.73 12.82 23.52
N THR A 109 6.96 12.35 23.69
CA THR A 109 8.08 12.63 22.79
C THR A 109 7.81 12.09 21.38
N ASN A 110 7.08 10.99 21.25
CA ASN A 110 6.68 10.46 19.93
C ASN A 110 5.76 11.45 19.21
N LEU A 111 4.83 12.06 19.95
CA LEU A 111 3.91 13.07 19.41
C LEU A 111 4.66 14.34 18.96
N GLU A 112 5.61 14.82 19.79
CA GLU A 112 6.44 15.97 19.43
C GLU A 112 7.28 15.71 18.17
N ASN A 113 7.79 14.48 18.00
CA ASN A 113 8.52 14.09 16.80
C ASN A 113 7.61 13.99 15.58
N ALA A 114 6.39 13.44 15.74
CA ALA A 114 5.39 13.43 14.68
C ALA A 114 5.02 14.86 14.26
N GLU A 115 4.81 15.78 15.20
CA GLU A 115 4.52 17.18 14.91
C GLU A 115 5.66 17.84 14.10
N LYS A 116 6.91 17.65 14.50
CA LYS A 116 8.08 18.14 13.74
C LYS A 116 8.13 17.59 12.32
N MET A 117 7.88 16.28 12.15
CA MET A 117 7.84 15.60 10.86
C MET A 117 6.74 16.21 9.97
N LEU A 118 5.53 16.36 10.51
CA LEU A 118 4.38 16.91 9.79
C LEU A 118 4.58 18.37 9.42
N ASN A 119 5.29 19.17 10.23
CA ASN A 119 5.66 20.54 9.90
C ASN A 119 6.66 20.65 8.73
N VAL A 120 7.42 19.59 8.46
CA VAL A 120 8.27 19.50 7.26
C VAL A 120 7.47 19.07 6.05
N PHE A 121 6.53 18.16 6.24
CA PHE A 121 5.82 17.47 5.15
C PHE A 121 4.61 18.26 4.63
N LEU A 122 3.63 18.58 5.47
CA LEU A 122 2.35 19.15 5.05
C LEU A 122 2.45 20.50 4.34
N PRO A 123 3.33 21.45 4.73
CA PRO A 123 3.51 22.71 3.99
C PRO A 123 4.05 22.53 2.56
N LYS A 124 4.74 21.42 2.27
CA LYS A 124 5.21 21.10 0.91
C LYS A 124 4.07 20.58 0.03
N ILE A 125 3.10 19.87 0.63
CA ILE A 125 1.92 19.34 -0.05
C ILE A 125 0.89 20.44 -0.31
N ASN A 126 0.65 21.29 0.68
CA ASN A 126 -0.29 22.41 0.59
C ASN A 126 0.35 23.69 1.13
N SER A 127 0.70 24.61 0.23
CA SER A 127 1.39 25.87 0.56
C SER A 127 0.57 26.83 1.45
N ASN A 128 -0.74 26.62 1.59
CA ASN A 128 -1.57 27.39 2.52
C ASN A 128 -1.33 26.97 3.97
N ILE A 129 -0.91 25.73 4.22
CA ILE A 129 -0.54 25.25 5.55
C ILE A 129 0.81 25.90 5.94
N LYS A 130 0.84 26.66 7.02
CA LYS A 130 2.05 27.33 7.52
C LYS A 130 2.66 26.63 8.72
N ASN A 131 1.84 25.92 9.48
CA ASN A 131 2.26 25.19 10.64
C ASN A 131 1.23 24.09 10.96
N VAL A 132 1.66 23.04 11.64
CA VAL A 132 0.78 22.02 12.22
C VAL A 132 1.12 21.81 13.67
N TYR A 133 0.14 21.44 14.48
CA TYR A 133 0.34 21.17 15.91
C TYR A 133 -0.76 20.25 16.42
N TYR A 134 -0.48 19.58 17.53
CA TYR A 134 -1.47 18.78 18.22
C TYR A 134 -2.13 19.56 19.36
N LYS A 135 -3.47 19.57 19.39
CA LYS A 135 -4.20 19.94 20.58
C LYS A 135 -4.27 18.75 21.53
N LEU A 136 -3.89 18.97 22.78
CA LEU A 136 -3.78 17.94 23.79
C LEU A 136 -4.88 18.09 24.84
N LYS A 137 -5.49 16.96 25.24
CA LYS A 137 -6.45 16.90 26.31
C LYS A 137 -6.05 15.80 27.30
N ASN A 138 -5.70 16.18 28.52
CA ASN A 138 -5.35 15.22 29.57
C ASN A 138 -6.57 14.38 29.97
N GLN A 139 -6.41 13.06 29.93
CA GLN A 139 -7.39 12.07 30.36
C GLN A 139 -6.73 11.10 31.34
N ASN A 140 -6.82 11.36 32.65
CA ASN A 140 -6.23 10.51 33.67
C ASN A 140 -4.77 10.08 33.43
N LYS A 141 -4.56 8.85 32.91
CA LYS A 141 -3.25 8.27 32.60
C LYS A 141 -2.79 8.49 31.17
N GLU A 142 -3.68 8.94 30.30
CA GLU A 142 -3.46 9.11 28.87
C GLU A 142 -3.62 10.57 28.46
N ILE A 143 -3.13 10.89 27.27
CA ILE A 143 -3.30 12.18 26.60
C ILE A 143 -4.02 11.92 25.29
N ALA A 144 -5.21 12.48 25.14
CA ALA A 144 -5.87 12.55 23.84
C ALA A 144 -5.26 13.68 23.01
N TYR A 145 -5.03 13.42 21.74
CA TYR A 145 -4.48 14.39 20.79
C TYR A 145 -5.32 14.48 19.54
N GLU A 146 -5.33 15.66 18.94
CA GLU A 146 -5.99 15.96 17.66
C GLU A 146 -5.12 16.92 16.85
N LEU A 147 -4.88 16.60 15.58
CA LEU A 147 -4.06 17.40 14.68
C LEU A 147 -4.81 18.64 14.21
N TYR A 148 -4.14 19.76 14.21
CA TYR A 148 -4.59 21.05 13.69
C TYR A 148 -3.58 21.61 12.71
N THR A 149 -4.08 22.32 11.71
CA THR A 149 -3.27 23.10 10.77
C THR A 149 -3.49 24.60 11.01
N LYS A 150 -2.42 25.40 10.85
CA LYS A 150 -2.50 26.85 10.73
C LYS A 150 -2.42 27.22 9.27
N GLN A 151 -3.49 27.80 8.73
CA GLN A 151 -3.60 28.11 7.32
C GLN A 151 -3.93 29.58 7.07
N ILE A 152 -3.49 30.09 5.92
CA ILE A 152 -3.91 31.42 5.44
C ILE A 152 -5.24 31.26 4.72
N ILE A 153 -6.29 31.84 5.27
CA ILE A 153 -7.63 31.88 4.69
C ILE A 153 -8.07 33.35 4.60
N SER A 154 -8.32 33.82 3.39
CA SER A 154 -8.68 35.22 3.11
C SER A 154 -7.69 36.24 3.70
N GLY A 155 -6.39 35.90 3.72
CA GLY A 155 -5.33 36.75 4.24
C GLY A 155 -5.05 36.60 5.74
N ASP A 156 -5.90 35.93 6.49
CA ASP A 156 -5.75 35.69 7.93
C ASP A 156 -5.21 34.30 8.23
N LEU A 157 -4.39 34.19 9.27
CA LEU A 157 -3.93 32.90 9.79
C LEU A 157 -4.99 32.30 10.72
N LYS A 158 -5.52 31.15 10.37
CA LYS A 158 -6.59 30.44 11.12
C LYS A 158 -6.17 29.05 11.53
N ASP A 159 -6.63 28.63 12.70
CA ASP A 159 -6.47 27.27 13.21
C ASP A 159 -7.63 26.41 12.68
N ILE A 160 -7.30 25.38 11.93
CA ILE A 160 -8.28 24.47 11.30
C ILE A 160 -8.04 23.05 11.85
N PRO A 161 -9.07 22.39 12.40
CA PRO A 161 -8.96 20.96 12.72
C PRO A 161 -8.62 20.18 11.45
N PHE A 162 -7.69 19.23 11.54
CA PHE A 162 -7.28 18.43 10.37
C PHE A 162 -8.44 17.65 9.75
N THR A 163 -9.42 17.27 10.55
CA THR A 163 -10.67 16.62 10.12
C THR A 163 -11.48 17.43 9.07
N LEU A 164 -11.21 18.72 8.91
CA LEU A 164 -11.83 19.59 7.90
C LEU A 164 -10.98 19.73 6.63
N GLU A 165 -9.83 19.08 6.55
CA GLU A 165 -9.00 19.05 5.35
C GLU A 165 -9.68 18.28 4.20
N SER A 166 -9.14 18.43 3.00
CA SER A 166 -9.64 17.70 1.83
C SER A 166 -9.35 16.20 1.95
N THR A 167 -10.19 15.36 1.32
CA THR A 167 -9.94 13.92 1.22
C THR A 167 -8.54 13.61 0.67
N GLY A 168 -8.06 14.41 -0.30
CA GLY A 168 -6.72 14.24 -0.84
C GLY A 168 -5.63 14.48 0.21
N THR A 169 -5.79 15.48 1.08
CA THR A 169 -4.83 15.77 2.16
C THR A 169 -4.81 14.63 3.19
N HIS A 170 -5.98 14.08 3.55
CA HIS A 170 -6.09 12.91 4.41
C HIS A 170 -5.38 11.69 3.80
N ASN A 171 -5.68 11.38 2.53
CA ASN A 171 -5.06 10.25 1.84
C ASN A 171 -3.53 10.39 1.76
N ILE A 172 -3.01 11.58 1.49
CA ILE A 172 -1.57 11.82 1.46
C ILE A 172 -0.94 11.61 2.85
N LEU A 173 -1.61 12.04 3.92
CA LEU A 173 -1.12 11.80 5.28
C LEU A 173 -1.08 10.30 5.60
N GLU A 174 -2.07 9.53 5.17
CA GLU A 174 -2.09 8.07 5.34
C GLU A 174 -0.99 7.35 4.54
N LEU A 175 -0.50 7.92 3.43
CA LEU A 175 0.58 7.34 2.63
C LEU A 175 1.96 7.53 3.26
N LEU A 176 2.15 8.60 4.03
CA LEU A 176 3.46 8.97 4.59
C LEU A 176 4.16 7.86 5.37
N PRO A 177 3.49 7.09 6.25
CA PRO A 177 4.10 5.97 6.96
C PRO A 177 4.72 4.92 6.04
N PHE A 178 4.07 4.61 4.92
CA PHE A 178 4.53 3.60 3.97
C PHE A 178 5.77 4.05 3.21
N PHE A 179 5.85 5.33 2.83
CA PHE A 179 7.07 5.89 2.26
C PHE A 179 8.23 5.84 3.24
N MET A 180 7.99 6.16 4.51
CA MET A 180 9.01 6.10 5.56
C MET A 180 9.52 4.67 5.79
N ILE A 181 8.63 3.68 5.78
CA ILE A 181 8.98 2.27 5.90
C ILE A 181 9.85 1.83 4.72
N ALA A 182 9.47 2.18 3.49
CA ALA A 182 10.24 1.87 2.30
C ALA A 182 11.61 2.58 2.29
N ALA A 183 11.70 3.81 2.79
CA ALA A 183 12.96 4.54 2.96
C ALA A 183 13.89 3.89 4.02
N GLN A 184 13.33 3.19 5.01
CA GLN A 184 14.10 2.44 6.02
C GLN A 184 14.61 1.08 5.54
N GLY A 185 14.26 0.63 4.33
CA GLY A 185 14.74 -0.62 3.76
C GLY A 185 13.72 -1.77 3.82
N TYR A 186 12.49 -1.52 4.26
CA TYR A 186 11.42 -2.52 4.30
C TYR A 186 10.55 -2.49 3.05
N THR A 187 9.64 -3.45 2.94
CA THR A 187 8.68 -3.52 1.82
C THR A 187 7.36 -2.87 2.21
N ALA A 188 6.90 -1.93 1.39
CA ALA A 188 5.59 -1.30 1.51
C ALA A 188 4.75 -1.53 0.26
N VAL A 189 3.48 -1.84 0.45
CA VAL A 189 2.48 -2.03 -0.62
C VAL A 189 1.37 -1.01 -0.45
N ILE A 190 1.10 -0.25 -1.49
CA ILE A 190 0.05 0.78 -1.51
C ILE A 190 -0.90 0.51 -2.66
N ASP A 191 -2.13 0.18 -2.32
CA ASP A 191 -3.20 -0.02 -3.30
C ASP A 191 -3.92 1.30 -3.58
N GLU A 192 -4.19 1.59 -4.87
CA GLU A 192 -4.84 2.82 -5.33
C GLU A 192 -4.24 4.10 -4.71
N MET A 193 -2.93 4.28 -4.87
CA MET A 193 -2.19 5.41 -4.28
C MET A 193 -2.76 6.79 -4.64
N ASP A 194 -3.31 6.91 -5.84
CA ASP A 194 -3.78 8.17 -6.45
C ASP A 194 -5.22 8.55 -6.07
N THR A 195 -5.93 7.74 -5.28
CA THR A 195 -7.32 8.01 -4.93
C THR A 195 -7.50 9.36 -4.24
N GLY A 196 -8.25 10.26 -4.89
CA GLY A 196 -8.54 11.60 -4.37
C GLY A 196 -7.35 12.58 -4.35
N ILE A 197 -6.23 12.21 -4.95
CA ILE A 197 -5.01 13.03 -5.05
C ILE A 197 -4.85 13.50 -6.51
N HIS A 198 -4.45 14.75 -6.69
CA HIS A 198 -4.22 15.30 -8.03
C HIS A 198 -3.06 14.57 -8.72
N ASP A 199 -3.24 14.14 -9.97
CA ASP A 199 -2.30 13.30 -10.73
C ASP A 199 -0.85 13.84 -10.74
N LEU A 200 -0.69 15.14 -10.97
CA LEU A 200 0.64 15.78 -10.93
C LEU A 200 1.27 15.76 -9.54
N LEU A 201 0.45 15.86 -8.49
CA LEU A 201 0.97 15.80 -7.12
C LEU A 201 1.48 14.40 -6.80
N VAL A 202 0.79 13.35 -7.24
CA VAL A 202 1.27 11.96 -7.13
C VAL A 202 2.64 11.82 -7.81
N MET A 203 2.77 12.35 -9.02
CA MET A 203 4.03 12.28 -9.76
C MET A 203 5.18 13.04 -9.07
N TYR A 204 4.92 14.26 -8.57
CA TYR A 204 5.93 15.04 -7.84
C TYR A 204 6.32 14.37 -6.52
N MET A 205 5.36 13.83 -5.78
CA MET A 205 5.65 13.08 -4.56
C MET A 205 6.55 11.87 -4.84
N LEU A 206 6.25 11.08 -5.87
CA LEU A 206 7.09 9.94 -6.27
C LEU A 206 8.48 10.40 -6.70
N GLN A 207 8.59 11.50 -7.44
CA GLN A 207 9.88 12.06 -7.87
C GLN A 207 10.77 12.45 -6.68
N ASP A 208 10.18 13.07 -5.65
CA ASP A 208 10.90 13.49 -4.45
C ASP A 208 11.25 12.32 -3.54
N ILE A 209 10.40 11.30 -3.46
CA ILE A 209 10.55 10.15 -2.54
C ILE A 209 11.45 9.07 -3.13
N PHE A 210 11.41 8.84 -4.45
CA PHE A 210 12.09 7.73 -5.12
C PHE A 210 13.60 7.62 -4.79
N PRO A 211 14.38 8.72 -4.73
CA PRO A 211 15.80 8.65 -4.40
C PRO A 211 16.10 8.13 -2.99
N ASP A 212 15.16 8.27 -2.06
CA ASP A 212 15.32 7.89 -0.66
C ASP A 212 14.88 6.46 -0.37
N ILE A 213 14.20 5.78 -1.31
CA ILE A 213 13.73 4.40 -1.14
C ILE A 213 14.92 3.43 -1.14
N LYS A 214 15.11 2.75 -0.03
CA LYS A 214 16.13 1.71 0.16
C LYS A 214 15.57 0.30 0.12
N GLY A 215 14.29 0.15 0.44
CA GLY A 215 13.55 -1.10 0.39
C GLY A 215 12.79 -1.27 -0.91
N GLN A 216 11.61 -1.87 -0.82
CA GLN A 216 10.72 -2.06 -1.96
C GLN A 216 9.40 -1.30 -1.74
N LEU A 217 8.99 -0.52 -2.75
CA LEU A 217 7.71 0.15 -2.77
C LEU A 217 6.89 -0.37 -3.95
N ILE A 218 5.80 -1.07 -3.66
CA ILE A 218 4.87 -1.62 -4.65
C ILE A 218 3.60 -0.76 -4.62
N ILE A 219 3.23 -0.21 -5.77
CA ILE A 219 2.10 0.72 -5.88
C ILE A 219 1.16 0.26 -6.98
N THR A 220 -0.15 0.23 -6.72
CA THR A 220 -1.15 0.23 -7.78
C THR A 220 -1.69 1.63 -7.99
N THR A 221 -1.91 2.02 -9.25
CA THR A 221 -2.40 3.35 -9.60
C THR A 221 -3.11 3.34 -10.96
N HIS A 222 -4.10 4.20 -11.10
CA HIS A 222 -4.73 4.51 -12.39
C HIS A 222 -4.10 5.73 -13.07
N ASN A 223 -3.19 6.42 -12.39
CA ASN A 223 -2.51 7.61 -12.89
C ASN A 223 -1.44 7.27 -13.93
N THR A 224 -1.81 7.33 -15.19
CA THR A 224 -0.88 7.03 -16.31
C THR A 224 0.23 8.06 -16.49
N LEU A 225 0.14 9.26 -15.87
CA LEU A 225 1.22 10.24 -15.91
C LEU A 225 2.51 9.70 -15.28
N VAL A 226 2.41 8.79 -14.31
CA VAL A 226 3.58 8.14 -13.71
C VAL A 226 4.44 7.42 -14.77
N MET A 227 3.83 6.95 -15.87
CA MET A 227 4.54 6.30 -16.98
C MET A 227 5.38 7.28 -17.80
N THR A 228 5.16 8.60 -17.68
CA THR A 228 5.98 9.63 -18.35
C THR A 228 7.28 9.90 -17.61
N SER A 229 7.42 9.43 -16.36
CA SER A 229 8.59 9.67 -15.53
C SER A 229 9.87 9.07 -16.15
N GLU A 230 10.96 9.82 -16.03
CA GLU A 230 12.30 9.37 -16.43
C GLU A 230 13.04 8.73 -15.24
N PHE A 231 12.63 9.03 -14.00
CA PHE A 231 13.26 8.52 -12.78
C PHE A 231 12.82 7.09 -12.41
N ILE A 232 11.67 6.60 -12.93
CA ILE A 232 11.23 5.23 -12.74
C ILE A 232 11.63 4.40 -13.96
N PRO A 233 12.50 3.38 -13.80
CA PRO A 233 12.92 2.53 -14.90
C PRO A 233 11.76 1.70 -15.49
N ALA A 234 11.84 1.40 -16.78
CA ALA A 234 10.75 0.72 -17.50
C ALA A 234 10.42 -0.67 -16.92
N ASN A 235 11.39 -1.39 -16.40
CA ASN A 235 11.23 -2.70 -15.76
C ASN A 235 10.55 -2.64 -14.39
N SER A 236 10.21 -1.44 -13.90
CA SER A 236 9.41 -1.25 -12.68
C SER A 236 7.92 -1.06 -12.99
N PHE A 237 7.52 -1.00 -14.25
CA PHE A 237 6.12 -0.88 -14.64
C PHE A 237 5.54 -2.24 -14.99
N TYR A 238 4.43 -2.56 -14.35
CA TYR A 238 3.65 -3.77 -14.57
C TYR A 238 2.23 -3.39 -14.99
N VAL A 239 1.63 -4.18 -15.86
CA VAL A 239 0.25 -4.03 -16.30
C VAL A 239 -0.52 -5.31 -16.03
N ILE A 240 -1.81 -5.18 -15.74
CA ILE A 240 -2.72 -6.31 -15.62
C ILE A 240 -3.37 -6.49 -16.98
N GLN A 241 -3.08 -7.58 -17.64
CA GLN A 241 -3.72 -7.99 -18.90
C GLN A 241 -4.85 -8.96 -18.58
N GLU A 242 -5.92 -8.89 -19.36
CA GLU A 242 -7.03 -9.84 -19.30
C GLU A 242 -7.16 -10.49 -20.69
N ASP A 243 -7.06 -11.81 -20.71
CA ASP A 243 -7.20 -12.60 -21.94
C ASP A 243 -8.68 -12.81 -22.29
N GLU A 244 -8.96 -13.33 -23.51
CA GLU A 244 -10.32 -13.58 -24.03
C GLU A 244 -11.17 -14.51 -23.13
N ASP A 245 -10.52 -15.39 -22.39
CA ASP A 245 -11.17 -16.31 -21.42
C ASP A 245 -11.40 -15.69 -20.04
N GLY A 246 -11.00 -14.42 -19.84
CA GLY A 246 -11.10 -13.69 -18.57
C GLY A 246 -9.95 -13.96 -17.59
N THR A 247 -8.91 -14.70 -18.02
CA THR A 247 -7.71 -14.90 -17.21
C THR A 247 -6.92 -13.61 -17.12
N ARG A 248 -6.49 -13.26 -15.90
CA ARG A 248 -5.70 -12.06 -15.63
C ARG A 248 -4.26 -12.40 -15.31
N GLU A 249 -3.34 -11.74 -15.99
CA GLU A 249 -1.90 -11.87 -15.76
C GLU A 249 -1.26 -10.51 -15.48
N ILE A 250 -0.27 -10.51 -14.59
CA ILE A 250 0.56 -9.33 -14.30
C ILE A 250 1.83 -9.46 -15.13
N LYS A 251 2.07 -8.53 -16.05
CA LYS A 251 3.25 -8.55 -16.92
C LYS A 251 4.05 -7.26 -16.82
N CYS A 252 5.37 -7.39 -16.75
CA CYS A 252 6.27 -6.26 -16.90
C CYS A 252 6.19 -5.72 -18.34
N ILE A 253 6.12 -4.41 -18.52
CA ILE A 253 6.06 -3.82 -19.87
C ILE A 253 7.29 -4.13 -20.71
N THR A 254 8.45 -4.40 -20.11
CA THR A 254 9.67 -4.81 -20.82
C THR A 254 9.60 -6.25 -21.33
N ASP A 255 8.77 -7.10 -20.75
CA ASP A 255 8.58 -8.49 -21.19
C ASP A 255 7.60 -8.56 -22.37
N ILE A 256 6.69 -7.60 -22.46
CA ILE A 256 5.73 -7.48 -23.57
C ILE A 256 6.46 -6.93 -24.81
N ASP A 257 7.33 -5.95 -24.61
CA ASP A 257 8.13 -5.36 -25.68
C ASP A 257 9.60 -5.26 -25.25
N GLY A 258 10.39 -6.21 -25.67
CA GLY A 258 11.84 -6.30 -25.39
C GLY A 258 12.68 -5.11 -25.90
N ARG A 259 12.07 -4.07 -26.44
CA ARG A 259 12.72 -2.86 -26.99
C ARG A 259 12.24 -1.57 -26.35
N VAL A 260 11.81 -1.59 -25.08
CA VAL A 260 11.43 -0.34 -24.37
C VAL A 260 12.69 0.49 -24.16
N HIS A 261 13.03 1.32 -25.16
CA HIS A 261 14.13 2.27 -25.02
C HIS A 261 13.76 3.32 -23.96
N PRO A 262 14.69 3.77 -23.12
CA PRO A 262 14.42 4.79 -22.09
C PRO A 262 13.73 6.06 -22.60
N TYR A 263 13.97 6.44 -23.86
CA TYR A 263 13.35 7.60 -24.52
C TYR A 263 12.00 7.33 -25.17
N HIS A 264 11.49 6.09 -25.16
CA HIS A 264 10.15 5.81 -25.64
C HIS A 264 9.12 6.29 -24.60
N ASN A 265 8.12 7.04 -25.07
CA ASN A 265 7.03 7.47 -24.21
C ASN A 265 6.15 6.27 -23.83
N LYS A 266 6.39 5.69 -22.65
CA LYS A 266 5.68 4.52 -22.12
C LYS A 266 4.17 4.76 -22.07
N GLN A 267 3.75 5.97 -21.66
CA GLN A 267 2.34 6.36 -21.60
C GLN A 267 1.68 6.38 -22.97
N LEU A 268 2.35 6.94 -23.98
CA LEU A 268 1.82 6.98 -25.36
C LEU A 268 1.59 5.56 -25.91
N ARG A 269 2.54 4.67 -25.68
CA ARG A 269 2.42 3.26 -26.07
C ARG A 269 1.28 2.55 -25.32
N TYR A 270 1.11 2.84 -24.06
CA TYR A 270 0.01 2.30 -23.26
C TYR A 270 -1.35 2.80 -23.77
N ILE A 271 -1.56 4.12 -23.86
CA ILE A 271 -2.87 4.73 -24.12
C ILE A 271 -3.22 4.68 -25.61
N VAL A 272 -2.31 5.11 -26.51
CA VAL A 272 -2.62 5.33 -27.92
C VAL A 272 -2.48 4.04 -28.72
N HIS A 273 -1.36 3.35 -28.53
CA HIS A 273 -1.07 2.14 -29.31
C HIS A 273 -1.66 0.87 -28.67
N LYS A 274 -2.14 0.94 -27.43
CA LYS A 274 -2.69 -0.21 -26.68
C LYS A 274 -1.75 -1.43 -26.67
N GLU A 275 -0.43 -1.17 -26.82
CA GLU A 275 0.58 -2.23 -27.00
C GLU A 275 0.66 -3.19 -25.81
N TYR A 276 0.28 -2.71 -24.61
CA TYR A 276 0.35 -3.52 -23.40
C TYR A 276 -0.95 -4.25 -23.07
N GLY A 277 -2.00 -4.14 -23.91
CA GLY A 277 -3.23 -4.92 -23.78
C GLY A 277 -4.09 -4.67 -22.54
N ALA A 278 -3.78 -3.60 -21.77
CA ALA A 278 -4.43 -3.32 -20.47
C ALA A 278 -5.32 -2.07 -20.47
N VAL A 279 -5.59 -1.51 -21.65
CA VAL A 279 -6.41 -0.30 -21.78
C VAL A 279 -7.86 -0.69 -22.04
N PRO A 280 -8.83 -0.15 -21.29
CA PRO A 280 -10.24 -0.46 -21.49
C PRO A 280 -10.71 -0.08 -22.89
N ASP A 281 -11.69 -0.80 -23.40
CA ASP A 281 -12.28 -0.52 -24.68
C ASP A 281 -13.12 0.75 -24.68
N LYS A 282 -13.24 1.34 -25.88
CA LYS A 282 -14.05 2.53 -26.06
C LYS A 282 -15.54 2.19 -25.83
N LEU A 283 -16.16 2.92 -24.92
CA LEU A 283 -17.58 2.75 -24.63
C LEU A 283 -18.43 3.35 -25.75
N ASN A 284 -19.37 2.56 -26.29
CA ASN A 284 -20.43 3.01 -27.20
C ASN A 284 -21.74 3.14 -26.42
N LEU A 285 -21.82 4.14 -25.53
CA LEU A 285 -22.96 4.35 -24.63
C LEU A 285 -23.83 5.50 -25.10
N SER A 286 -25.16 5.28 -25.24
CA SER A 286 -26.16 6.29 -25.53
C SER A 286 -27.01 6.56 -24.30
N ILE A 287 -26.76 7.67 -23.62
CA ILE A 287 -27.58 8.11 -22.47
C ILE A 287 -29.03 8.38 -22.89
N LYS A 288 -29.25 8.84 -24.14
CA LYS A 288 -30.58 9.08 -24.71
C LYS A 288 -31.39 7.78 -24.81
N GLU A 289 -30.74 6.69 -25.24
CA GLU A 289 -31.36 5.36 -25.31
C GLU A 289 -31.73 4.85 -23.90
N LEU A 290 -30.83 4.93 -22.95
CA LEU A 290 -31.07 4.53 -21.57
C LEU A 290 -32.20 5.34 -20.93
N ALA A 291 -32.23 6.66 -21.15
CA ALA A 291 -33.30 7.53 -20.66
C ALA A 291 -34.64 7.24 -21.35
N GLY A 292 -34.64 6.75 -22.59
CA GLY A 292 -35.81 6.29 -23.33
C GLY A 292 -36.45 5.05 -22.67
N ILE A 293 -35.64 4.10 -22.25
CA ILE A 293 -36.09 2.87 -21.56
C ILE A 293 -36.85 3.20 -20.26
N LEU A 294 -36.36 4.18 -19.48
CA LEU A 294 -37.02 4.60 -18.23
C LEU A 294 -38.38 5.34 -18.46
N LYS A 295 -38.62 5.88 -19.66
CA LYS A 295 -39.84 6.59 -20.01
C LYS A 295 -40.88 5.71 -20.70
N SER A 296 -40.52 4.53 -21.16
CA SER A 296 -41.47 3.56 -21.72
C SER A 296 -42.29 2.96 -20.57
N LYS A 297 -43.53 3.43 -20.42
CA LYS A 297 -44.58 2.79 -19.60
C LYS A 297 -45.29 1.72 -20.39
#